data_ad0e240e2326c8a86eb5df527956adaa
#
_entry.id   ad0e240e2326c8a86eb5df527956adaa
#
_cell.length_a   1.000
_cell.length_b   1.000
_cell.length_c   1.000
_cell.angle_alpha   90.00
_cell.angle_beta   90.00
_cell.angle_gamma   90.00
#
_symmetry.space_group_name_H-M   'P 1'
#
loop_
_entity.id
_entity.type
_entity.pdbx_description
1 polymer ?
#
loop_
_entity_poly.entity_id
_entity_poly.type
_entity_poly.pdbx_seq_one_letter_code
_entity_poly.pdbx_strand_id
1 'polypeptide(L)'
;MEYRLKCESKAAEYPEQQSVQAAELSHRYFKALKLAGVYAFIDDNIYITQTNLENAIALTELSGLAFEELMKPEKSYMKLANYLAESPTEVTLADLIEDLAFFKGTKAQKEELIALATAYGYKNNIIIKASKENGILFLKGESLQLTNRDELLISLSNHEAYNYDTKKVSFDDLTDLGDVTGYHWCNHSFEGGHRRETSVLPGFNLLVLDVDNGMAIKSVQEVLKNYDHVIHTTKSHSKTNNSFRILIPTNYILYLDKEEYKKFVNNILEVLPFEVDTSSNQRSKKWLTHEGTTYVNDVGNLFDVLPYIPQTTKNEQRITTLMDSDMDRLEAWLINNTEDGNRNTQLYNYACILLDNGESYVDIRNKVMSLNSKLSDSLSEEEIDNTVLRSISTKVLME
;
A
#
# COMPACT_ATOMS: atom_id res chain seq x y z
N MET A 1 -9.47 44.65 21.50
CA MET A 1 -10.91 44.70 21.87
C MET A 1 -11.75 43.83 20.93
N GLU A 2 -11.65 44.03 19.62
CA GLU A 2 -12.43 43.35 18.60
C GLU A 2 -12.31 41.80 18.62
N TYR A 3 -11.08 41.29 18.65
CA TYR A 3 -10.84 39.85 18.68
C TYR A 3 -11.44 39.16 19.93
N ARG A 4 -11.38 39.83 21.09
CA ARG A 4 -12.05 39.32 22.30
C ARG A 4 -13.55 39.19 22.11
N LEU A 5 -14.20 40.29 21.62
CA LEU A 5 -15.65 40.29 21.37
C LEU A 5 -16.06 39.20 20.38
N LYS A 6 -15.25 38.95 19.33
CA LYS A 6 -15.46 37.87 18.38
C LYS A 6 -15.41 36.50 19.05
N CYS A 7 -14.44 36.24 19.93
CA CYS A 7 -14.33 34.98 20.65
C CYS A 7 -15.51 34.76 21.61
N GLU A 8 -15.90 35.78 22.36
CA GLU A 8 -17.01 35.72 23.32
C GLU A 8 -18.35 35.52 22.61
N SER A 9 -18.60 36.24 21.49
CA SER A 9 -19.82 36.08 20.69
C SER A 9 -19.95 34.68 20.13
N LYS A 10 -18.90 34.15 19.53
CA LYS A 10 -18.91 32.77 18.99
C LYS A 10 -19.02 31.70 20.07
N ALA A 11 -18.44 31.93 21.25
CA ALA A 11 -18.57 31.02 22.38
C ALA A 11 -20.04 30.92 22.88
N ALA A 12 -20.80 32.01 22.80
CA ALA A 12 -22.19 32.05 23.20
C ALA A 12 -23.14 31.31 22.22
N GLU A 13 -22.68 30.97 21.01
CA GLU A 13 -23.44 30.21 20.00
C GLU A 13 -23.41 28.69 20.27
N TYR A 14 -22.50 28.20 21.11
CA TYR A 14 -22.40 26.78 21.43
C TYR A 14 -23.52 26.32 22.36
N PRO A 15 -24.14 25.14 22.10
CA PRO A 15 -25.12 24.57 23.01
C PRO A 15 -24.49 24.12 24.35
N GLU A 16 -25.28 24.03 25.40
CA GLU A 16 -24.82 23.69 26.76
C GLU A 16 -24.00 22.37 26.83
N GLN A 17 -24.35 21.40 25.97
CA GLN A 17 -23.62 20.10 25.88
C GLN A 17 -22.21 20.25 25.37
N GLN A 18 -21.86 21.37 24.74
CA GLN A 18 -20.52 21.65 24.18
C GLN A 18 -19.80 22.71 25.01
N SER A 19 -19.96 22.65 26.32
CA SER A 19 -19.38 23.60 27.28
C SER A 19 -17.85 23.70 27.20
N VAL A 20 -17.16 22.61 26.86
CA VAL A 20 -15.69 22.58 26.72
C VAL A 20 -15.23 23.40 25.50
N GLN A 21 -15.94 23.27 24.37
CA GLN A 21 -15.67 24.06 23.16
C GLN A 21 -15.97 25.54 23.39
N ALA A 22 -17.09 25.85 24.05
CA ALA A 22 -17.45 27.22 24.44
C ALA A 22 -16.39 27.83 25.36
N ALA A 23 -15.92 27.09 26.35
CA ALA A 23 -14.87 27.54 27.27
C ALA A 23 -13.54 27.79 26.55
N GLU A 24 -13.10 26.87 25.66
CA GLU A 24 -11.90 27.03 24.86
C GLU A 24 -11.97 28.33 24.05
N LEU A 25 -13.04 28.55 23.33
CA LEU A 25 -13.23 29.70 22.45
C LEU A 25 -13.32 31.01 23.25
N SER A 26 -14.02 31.03 24.39
CA SER A 26 -14.10 32.20 25.26
C SER A 26 -12.75 32.61 25.84
N HIS A 27 -11.84 31.66 26.06
CA HIS A 27 -10.49 31.89 26.57
C HIS A 27 -9.42 32.08 25.48
N ARG A 28 -9.75 31.90 24.21
CA ARG A 28 -8.81 31.90 23.09
C ARG A 28 -8.08 33.24 22.98
N TYR A 29 -8.74 34.35 23.20
CA TYR A 29 -8.10 35.69 23.17
C TYR A 29 -7.04 35.86 24.26
N PHE A 30 -7.20 35.26 25.43
CA PHE A 30 -6.17 35.31 26.47
C PHE A 30 -4.92 34.51 26.06
N LYS A 31 -5.10 33.39 25.38
CA LYS A 31 -3.98 32.61 24.84
C LYS A 31 -3.21 33.44 23.80
N ALA A 32 -3.96 34.08 22.88
CA ALA A 32 -3.34 34.98 21.89
C ALA A 32 -2.59 36.16 22.52
N LEU A 33 -3.18 36.78 23.56
CA LEU A 33 -2.52 37.91 24.25
C LEU A 33 -1.22 37.50 24.97
N LYS A 34 -1.24 36.33 25.66
CA LYS A 34 -0.05 35.78 26.30
C LYS A 34 1.05 35.44 25.27
N LEU A 35 0.66 34.83 24.15
CA LEU A 35 1.59 34.48 23.08
C LEU A 35 2.17 35.72 22.40
N ALA A 36 1.37 36.79 22.21
CA ALA A 36 1.83 38.03 21.68
C ALA A 36 2.87 38.68 22.60
N GLY A 37 2.70 38.57 23.94
CA GLY A 37 3.71 39.00 24.91
C GLY A 37 5.03 38.22 24.78
N VAL A 38 4.97 36.92 24.52
CA VAL A 38 6.16 36.10 24.26
C VAL A 38 6.85 36.54 22.96
N TYR A 39 6.10 36.80 21.89
CA TYR A 39 6.66 37.29 20.63
C TYR A 39 7.30 38.66 20.81
N ALA A 40 6.66 39.61 21.55
CA ALA A 40 7.25 40.90 21.84
C ALA A 40 8.58 40.74 22.58
N PHE A 41 8.66 39.84 23.55
CA PHE A 41 9.89 39.52 24.27
C PHE A 41 11.00 38.97 23.36
N ILE A 42 10.64 38.03 22.46
CA ILE A 42 11.60 37.44 21.51
C ILE A 42 12.13 38.50 20.54
N ASP A 43 11.25 39.41 20.11
CA ASP A 43 11.58 40.49 19.17
C ASP A 43 12.26 41.72 19.85
N ASP A 44 12.57 41.60 21.14
CA ASP A 44 13.18 42.68 21.97
C ASP A 44 12.33 43.96 22.03
N ASN A 45 11.00 43.80 21.91
CA ASN A 45 10.03 44.88 21.98
C ASN A 45 9.56 45.11 23.43
N ILE A 46 9.54 46.39 23.88
CA ILE A 46 9.00 46.74 25.21
C ILE A 46 7.48 46.60 25.30
N TYR A 47 6.80 46.72 24.16
CA TYR A 47 5.35 46.65 24.05
C TYR A 47 4.95 45.60 22.99
N ILE A 48 3.75 45.01 23.16
CA ILE A 48 3.16 44.14 22.12
C ILE A 48 2.84 45.02 20.92
N THR A 49 3.49 44.72 19.78
CA THR A 49 3.21 45.36 18.50
C THR A 49 1.99 44.73 17.83
N GLN A 50 1.42 45.40 16.82
CA GLN A 50 0.34 44.87 16.03
C GLN A 50 0.74 43.54 15.36
N THR A 51 1.94 43.46 14.82
CA THR A 51 2.48 42.24 14.20
C THR A 51 2.58 41.08 15.18
N ASN A 52 3.07 41.33 16.41
CA ASN A 52 3.13 40.29 17.46
C ASN A 52 1.72 39.75 17.77
N LEU A 53 0.73 40.67 17.86
CA LEU A 53 -0.65 40.27 18.13
C LEU A 53 -1.30 39.48 16.98
N GLU A 54 -1.10 39.91 15.73
CA GLU A 54 -1.63 39.24 14.53
C GLU A 54 -1.06 37.83 14.36
N ASN A 55 0.26 37.69 14.54
CA ASN A 55 0.93 36.37 14.50
C ASN A 55 0.42 35.44 15.62
N ALA A 56 0.24 35.98 16.82
CA ALA A 56 -0.30 35.21 17.94
C ALA A 56 -1.76 34.79 17.72
N ILE A 57 -2.59 35.66 17.16
CA ILE A 57 -3.96 35.33 16.78
C ILE A 57 -3.99 34.19 15.72
N ALA A 58 -3.17 34.34 14.67
CA ALA A 58 -3.11 33.35 13.60
C ALA A 58 -2.76 31.95 14.15
N LEU A 59 -1.72 31.83 14.99
CA LEU A 59 -1.34 30.56 15.58
C LEU A 59 -2.41 30.04 16.55
N THR A 60 -3.04 30.91 17.33
CA THR A 60 -4.08 30.51 18.28
C THR A 60 -5.36 30.05 17.57
N GLU A 61 -5.73 30.66 16.43
CA GLU A 61 -6.83 30.20 15.58
C GLU A 61 -6.53 28.82 14.98
N LEU A 62 -5.31 28.57 14.47
CA LEU A 62 -4.90 27.23 14.00
C LEU A 62 -5.01 26.18 15.11
N SER A 63 -4.53 26.51 16.31
CA SER A 63 -4.68 25.63 17.48
C SER A 63 -6.13 25.39 17.85
N GLY A 64 -7.00 26.42 17.73
CA GLY A 64 -8.42 26.30 17.95
C GLY A 64 -9.12 25.40 16.95
N LEU A 65 -8.78 25.47 15.66
CA LEU A 65 -9.29 24.57 14.63
C LEU A 65 -8.91 23.10 14.91
N ALA A 66 -7.65 22.86 15.29
CA ALA A 66 -7.19 21.52 15.67
C ALA A 66 -7.96 20.99 16.91
N PHE A 67 -8.22 21.85 17.90
CA PHE A 67 -9.01 21.49 19.06
C PHE A 67 -10.47 21.12 18.69
N GLU A 68 -11.11 21.93 17.83
CA GLU A 68 -12.47 21.66 17.33
C GLU A 68 -12.54 20.31 16.60
N GLU A 69 -11.52 19.94 15.82
CA GLU A 69 -11.43 18.66 15.15
C GLU A 69 -11.34 17.50 16.16
N LEU A 70 -10.49 17.62 17.18
CA LEU A 70 -10.35 16.63 18.26
C LEU A 70 -11.65 16.45 19.07
N MET A 71 -12.46 17.51 19.19
CA MET A 71 -13.72 17.47 19.96
C MET A 71 -14.92 16.95 19.13
N LYS A 72 -14.76 16.67 17.84
CA LYS A 72 -15.83 16.04 17.05
C LYS A 72 -16.08 14.62 17.56
N PRO A 73 -17.34 14.24 17.87
CA PRO A 73 -17.64 12.89 18.29
C PRO A 73 -17.30 11.90 17.18
N GLU A 74 -16.56 10.85 17.53
CA GLU A 74 -16.30 9.74 16.62
C GLU A 74 -17.59 9.15 16.09
N LYS A 75 -17.69 8.99 14.78
CA LYS A 75 -18.83 8.36 14.12
C LYS A 75 -18.86 6.86 14.39
N SER A 76 -20.05 6.26 14.39
CA SER A 76 -20.23 4.84 14.72
C SER A 76 -19.36 3.89 13.88
N TYR A 77 -19.15 4.18 12.59
CA TYR A 77 -18.30 3.36 11.75
C TYR A 77 -16.81 3.47 12.10
N MET A 78 -16.35 4.62 12.60
CA MET A 78 -14.97 4.80 13.08
C MET A 78 -14.75 3.97 14.35
N LYS A 79 -15.70 4.07 15.31
CA LYS A 79 -15.67 3.26 16.54
C LYS A 79 -15.69 1.77 16.24
N LEU A 80 -16.48 1.34 15.25
CA LEU A 80 -16.54 -0.06 14.85
C LEU A 80 -15.21 -0.54 14.26
N ALA A 81 -14.59 0.25 13.37
CA ALA A 81 -13.29 -0.10 12.77
C ALA A 81 -12.20 -0.22 13.84
N ASN A 82 -12.12 0.75 14.76
CA ASN A 82 -11.15 0.74 15.86
C ASN A 82 -11.40 -0.43 16.81
N TYR A 83 -12.66 -0.69 17.19
CA TYR A 83 -13.02 -1.84 18.04
C TYR A 83 -12.56 -3.17 17.41
N LEU A 84 -12.83 -3.37 16.13
CA LEU A 84 -12.39 -4.57 15.42
C LEU A 84 -10.87 -4.69 15.36
N ALA A 85 -10.16 -3.57 15.12
CA ALA A 85 -8.69 -3.55 15.07
C ALA A 85 -8.02 -3.83 16.42
N GLU A 86 -8.68 -3.47 17.52
CA GLU A 86 -8.20 -3.70 18.90
C GLU A 86 -8.62 -5.08 19.44
N SER A 87 -9.60 -5.74 18.81
CA SER A 87 -10.08 -7.05 19.25
C SER A 87 -9.03 -8.14 18.99
N PRO A 88 -8.60 -8.90 20.00
CA PRO A 88 -7.55 -9.91 19.84
C PRO A 88 -8.02 -11.16 19.06
N THR A 89 -9.34 -11.38 19.01
CA THR A 89 -9.99 -12.54 18.39
C THR A 89 -10.99 -12.10 17.33
N GLU A 90 -11.45 -13.06 16.54
CA GLU A 90 -12.56 -12.85 15.63
C GLU A 90 -13.84 -12.52 16.40
N VAL A 91 -14.65 -11.63 15.85
CA VAL A 91 -15.88 -11.10 16.46
C VAL A 91 -17.06 -11.45 15.57
N THR A 92 -18.15 -11.90 16.16
CA THR A 92 -19.40 -12.19 15.45
C THR A 92 -20.37 -11.00 15.50
N LEU A 93 -21.45 -11.06 14.72
CA LEU A 93 -22.52 -10.05 14.80
C LEU A 93 -23.20 -10.04 16.18
N ALA A 94 -23.23 -11.16 16.90
CA ALA A 94 -23.80 -11.25 18.26
C ALA A 94 -22.92 -10.45 19.23
N ASP A 95 -21.62 -10.65 19.19
CA ASP A 95 -20.67 -9.94 20.04
C ASP A 95 -20.75 -8.42 19.78
N LEU A 96 -20.84 -8.00 18.51
CA LEU A 96 -21.00 -6.58 18.17
C LEU A 96 -22.29 -5.96 18.71
N ILE A 97 -23.39 -6.73 18.77
CA ILE A 97 -24.66 -6.26 19.34
C ILE A 97 -24.57 -6.15 20.87
N GLU A 98 -23.85 -7.06 21.50
CA GLU A 98 -23.68 -7.09 22.96
C GLU A 98 -22.73 -5.99 23.43
N ASP A 99 -21.57 -5.85 22.78
CA ASP A 99 -20.50 -4.96 23.22
C ASP A 99 -20.69 -3.51 22.78
N LEU A 100 -21.35 -3.27 21.62
CA LEU A 100 -21.43 -1.94 21.02
C LEU A 100 -22.85 -1.37 21.06
N ALA A 101 -23.12 -0.51 22.03
CA ALA A 101 -24.44 0.11 22.22
C ALA A 101 -25.00 0.81 20.96
N PHE A 102 -24.15 1.25 20.05
CA PHE A 102 -24.53 1.90 18.80
C PHE A 102 -24.76 0.91 17.64
N PHE A 103 -24.35 -0.37 17.76
CA PHE A 103 -24.51 -1.38 16.72
C PHE A 103 -25.92 -1.99 16.73
N LYS A 104 -26.92 -1.12 16.43
CA LYS A 104 -28.37 -1.41 16.49
C LYS A 104 -29.00 -1.17 15.12
N GLY A 105 -30.22 -1.65 14.96
CA GLY A 105 -31.03 -1.43 13.77
C GLY A 105 -31.28 -2.69 12.94
N THR A 106 -31.76 -2.50 11.71
CA THR A 106 -32.06 -3.57 10.76
C THR A 106 -30.79 -4.24 10.24
N LYS A 107 -30.94 -5.42 9.63
CA LYS A 107 -29.84 -6.14 9.01
C LYS A 107 -29.08 -5.24 8.00
N ALA A 108 -29.83 -4.54 7.13
CA ALA A 108 -29.24 -3.66 6.11
C ALA A 108 -28.42 -2.52 6.73
N GLN A 109 -28.90 -1.90 7.82
CA GLN A 109 -28.16 -0.84 8.52
C GLN A 109 -26.86 -1.33 9.15
N LYS A 110 -26.86 -2.56 9.68
CA LYS A 110 -25.65 -3.19 10.22
C LYS A 110 -24.63 -3.51 9.13
N GLU A 111 -25.09 -4.05 8.01
CA GLU A 111 -24.24 -4.32 6.83
C GLU A 111 -23.64 -3.03 6.27
N GLU A 112 -24.42 -1.96 6.16
CA GLU A 112 -23.95 -0.63 5.77
C GLU A 112 -22.90 -0.09 6.74
N LEU A 113 -23.12 -0.23 8.05
CA LEU A 113 -22.17 0.22 9.07
C LEU A 113 -20.84 -0.54 8.97
N ILE A 114 -20.87 -1.85 8.72
CA ILE A 114 -19.66 -2.65 8.46
C ILE A 114 -18.96 -2.19 7.18
N ALA A 115 -19.70 -1.94 6.11
CA ALA A 115 -19.13 -1.44 4.86
C ALA A 115 -18.45 -0.08 5.03
N LEU A 116 -19.09 0.85 5.77
CA LEU A 116 -18.51 2.15 6.10
C LEU A 116 -17.27 2.02 7.00
N ALA A 117 -17.29 1.10 7.97
CA ALA A 117 -16.14 0.82 8.83
C ALA A 117 -14.96 0.26 8.01
N THR A 118 -15.24 -0.63 7.05
CA THR A 118 -14.24 -1.18 6.13
C THR A 118 -13.64 -0.09 5.24
N ALA A 119 -14.48 0.77 4.66
CA ALA A 119 -14.02 1.88 3.82
C ALA A 119 -13.20 2.91 4.62
N TYR A 120 -13.60 3.21 5.85
CA TYR A 120 -12.82 4.04 6.76
C TYR A 120 -11.48 3.39 7.12
N GLY A 121 -11.51 2.08 7.39
CA GLY A 121 -10.32 1.30 7.73
C GLY A 121 -9.24 1.40 6.67
N TYR A 122 -9.57 1.24 5.39
CA TYR A 122 -8.59 1.37 4.30
C TYR A 122 -7.90 2.74 4.24
N LYS A 123 -8.59 3.81 4.65
CA LYS A 123 -8.01 5.16 4.72
C LYS A 123 -7.14 5.39 5.96
N ASN A 124 -7.27 4.54 6.97
CA ASN A 124 -6.62 4.69 8.27
C ASN A 124 -5.76 3.48 8.64
N ASN A 125 -5.27 2.76 7.64
CA ASN A 125 -4.38 1.60 7.78
C ASN A 125 -4.98 0.47 8.66
N ILE A 126 -6.30 0.29 8.60
CA ILE A 126 -7.01 -0.82 9.23
C ILE A 126 -7.63 -1.68 8.14
N ILE A 127 -7.34 -2.96 8.15
CA ILE A 127 -8.07 -3.92 7.32
C ILE A 127 -9.09 -4.68 8.17
N ILE A 128 -10.25 -4.96 7.60
CA ILE A 128 -11.26 -5.82 8.20
C ILE A 128 -11.39 -7.05 7.31
N LYS A 129 -10.98 -8.19 7.86
CA LYS A 129 -11.14 -9.51 7.25
C LYS A 129 -12.51 -10.06 7.62
N ALA A 130 -13.19 -10.71 6.67
CA ALA A 130 -14.50 -11.33 6.87
C ALA A 130 -14.46 -12.78 6.40
N SER A 131 -14.90 -13.71 7.24
CA SER A 131 -15.06 -15.11 6.90
C SER A 131 -16.47 -15.58 7.25
N LYS A 132 -16.96 -16.59 6.52
CA LYS A 132 -18.24 -17.23 6.83
C LYS A 132 -18.03 -18.72 7.11
N GLU A 133 -18.37 -19.15 8.30
CA GLU A 133 -18.31 -20.55 8.70
C GLU A 133 -19.68 -20.98 9.25
N ASN A 134 -20.23 -22.05 8.70
CA ASN A 134 -21.54 -22.57 9.08
C ASN A 134 -22.68 -21.52 9.05
N GLY A 135 -22.59 -20.53 8.16
CA GLY A 135 -23.56 -19.43 8.04
C GLY A 135 -23.34 -18.27 9.02
N ILE A 136 -22.38 -18.35 9.91
CA ILE A 136 -21.99 -17.30 10.85
C ILE A 136 -20.91 -16.42 10.21
N LEU A 137 -21.09 -15.11 10.27
CA LEU A 137 -20.09 -14.13 9.84
C LEU A 137 -19.14 -13.83 10.99
N PHE A 138 -17.85 -14.04 10.76
CA PHE A 138 -16.74 -13.64 11.62
C PHE A 138 -16.03 -12.44 11.01
N LEU A 139 -15.72 -11.46 11.85
CA LEU A 139 -14.98 -10.24 11.47
C LEU A 139 -13.72 -10.14 12.33
N LYS A 140 -12.61 -9.79 11.70
CA LYS A 140 -11.34 -9.52 12.37
C LYS A 140 -10.72 -8.26 11.79
N GLY A 141 -10.45 -7.29 12.62
CA GLY A 141 -9.70 -6.10 12.25
C GLY A 141 -8.21 -6.30 12.51
N GLU A 142 -7.39 -5.58 11.76
CA GLU A 142 -5.95 -5.55 11.92
C GLU A 142 -5.43 -4.16 11.55
N SER A 143 -4.68 -3.53 12.45
CA SER A 143 -3.98 -2.28 12.16
C SER A 143 -2.72 -2.58 11.38
N LEU A 144 -2.60 -2.02 10.18
CA LEU A 144 -1.43 -2.18 9.32
C LEU A 144 -0.37 -1.13 9.68
N GLN A 145 0.87 -1.57 9.73
CA GLN A 145 2.02 -0.70 9.88
C GLN A 145 2.63 -0.41 8.51
N LEU A 146 2.83 0.88 8.20
CA LEU A 146 3.51 1.29 6.98
C LEU A 146 4.97 0.79 6.96
N THR A 147 5.41 0.33 5.81
CA THR A 147 6.80 -0.06 5.61
C THR A 147 7.69 1.18 5.55
N ASN A 148 8.78 1.15 6.33
CA ASN A 148 9.90 2.07 6.15
C ASN A 148 10.91 1.43 5.18
N ARG A 149 11.25 2.14 4.08
CA ARG A 149 12.22 1.69 3.06
C ARG A 149 13.62 1.44 3.62
N ASP A 150 13.96 2.10 4.74
CA ASP A 150 15.26 1.95 5.41
C ASP A 150 15.27 0.79 6.43
N GLU A 151 14.17 0.06 6.54
CA GLU A 151 13.99 -1.02 7.52
C GLU A 151 13.32 -2.26 6.92
N LEU A 152 13.78 -2.70 5.75
CA LEU A 152 13.30 -3.94 5.12
C LEU A 152 13.88 -5.14 5.86
N LEU A 153 13.03 -6.14 6.13
CA LEU A 153 13.40 -7.31 6.92
C LEU A 153 13.96 -8.41 6.03
N ILE A 154 15.20 -8.81 6.33
CA ILE A 154 15.82 -10.01 5.75
C ILE A 154 16.50 -10.81 6.86
N SER A 155 16.63 -12.12 6.67
CA SER A 155 17.43 -12.98 7.54
C SER A 155 18.52 -13.65 6.73
N LEU A 156 19.75 -13.64 7.23
CA LEU A 156 20.95 -14.14 6.58
C LEU A 156 21.60 -15.24 7.41
N SER A 157 22.14 -16.27 6.76
CA SER A 157 22.93 -17.32 7.38
C SER A 157 23.99 -17.87 6.42
N ASN A 158 25.11 -18.31 6.97
CA ASN A 158 26.09 -19.15 6.28
C ASN A 158 25.72 -20.65 6.32
N HIS A 159 24.62 -20.99 6.98
CA HIS A 159 24.12 -22.37 7.12
C HIS A 159 22.72 -22.51 6.50
N GLU A 160 22.44 -23.68 5.94
CA GLU A 160 21.19 -23.93 5.23
C GLU A 160 19.93 -23.83 6.12
N ALA A 161 20.00 -24.24 7.38
CA ALA A 161 18.84 -24.36 8.27
C ALA A 161 18.97 -23.60 9.59
N TYR A 162 20.16 -23.20 10.00
CA TYR A 162 20.42 -22.62 11.33
C TYR A 162 21.14 -21.29 11.23
N ASN A 163 21.20 -20.58 12.36
CA ASN A 163 21.95 -19.34 12.53
C ASN A 163 21.47 -18.20 11.60
N TYR A 164 20.17 -18.18 11.29
CA TYR A 164 19.60 -17.05 10.58
C TYR A 164 19.53 -15.85 11.50
N ASP A 165 20.29 -14.82 11.16
CA ASP A 165 20.31 -13.52 11.83
C ASP A 165 19.42 -12.54 11.07
N THR A 166 18.44 -11.97 11.75
CA THR A 166 17.50 -11.00 11.17
C THR A 166 18.11 -9.61 11.17
N LYS A 167 18.09 -8.97 10.02
CA LYS A 167 18.57 -7.60 9.82
C LYS A 167 17.49 -6.72 9.23
N LYS A 168 17.53 -5.47 9.60
CA LYS A 168 16.86 -4.39 8.90
C LYS A 168 17.87 -3.77 7.93
N VAL A 169 17.51 -3.72 6.67
CA VAL A 169 18.36 -3.18 5.59
C VAL A 169 17.59 -2.10 4.84
N SER A 170 18.30 -1.15 4.28
CA SER A 170 17.69 -0.17 3.39
C SER A 170 17.35 -0.80 2.02
N PHE A 171 16.52 -0.12 1.24
CA PHE A 171 16.23 -0.55 -0.13
C PHE A 171 17.50 -0.62 -0.99
N ASP A 172 18.41 0.32 -0.80
CA ASP A 172 19.68 0.37 -1.52
C ASP A 172 20.59 -0.83 -1.16
N ASP A 173 20.61 -1.23 0.13
CA ASP A 173 21.41 -2.38 0.60
C ASP A 173 20.91 -3.73 0.05
N LEU A 174 19.70 -3.79 -0.52
CA LEU A 174 19.23 -5.01 -1.19
C LEU A 174 20.12 -5.40 -2.37
N THR A 175 20.82 -4.46 -2.98
CA THR A 175 21.78 -4.71 -4.06
C THR A 175 22.93 -5.60 -3.63
N ASP A 176 23.36 -5.52 -2.37
CA ASP A 176 24.45 -6.30 -1.80
C ASP A 176 24.20 -7.82 -1.86
N LEU A 177 22.92 -8.24 -1.90
CA LEU A 177 22.57 -9.65 -2.07
C LEU A 177 23.00 -10.22 -3.43
N GLY A 178 23.22 -9.36 -4.42
CA GLY A 178 23.71 -9.71 -5.75
C GLY A 178 25.23 -9.62 -5.89
N ASP A 179 25.94 -9.12 -4.86
CA ASP A 179 27.38 -8.88 -4.90
C ASP A 179 28.17 -9.91 -4.06
N VAL A 180 27.49 -10.76 -3.31
CA VAL A 180 28.12 -11.75 -2.42
C VAL A 180 27.66 -13.16 -2.76
N THR A 181 28.47 -14.15 -2.40
CA THR A 181 28.16 -15.58 -2.57
C THR A 181 28.25 -16.34 -1.27
N GLY A 182 27.56 -17.49 -1.19
CA GLY A 182 27.70 -18.44 -0.10
C GLY A 182 26.81 -18.20 1.11
N TYR A 183 25.95 -17.17 1.08
CA TYR A 183 24.97 -16.95 2.14
C TYR A 183 23.57 -17.41 1.71
N HIS A 184 22.88 -18.04 2.65
CA HIS A 184 21.43 -18.29 2.54
C HIS A 184 20.68 -17.13 3.15
N TRP A 185 19.57 -16.75 2.54
CA TRP A 185 18.74 -15.67 3.06
C TRP A 185 17.24 -15.93 2.87
N CYS A 186 16.43 -15.24 3.65
CA CYS A 186 14.96 -15.29 3.64
C CYS A 186 14.39 -13.88 3.86
N ASN A 187 13.16 -13.67 3.43
CA ASN A 187 12.38 -12.44 3.69
C ASN A 187 11.53 -12.53 4.97
N HIS A 188 11.79 -13.50 5.83
CA HIS A 188 11.14 -13.69 7.12
C HIS A 188 12.19 -13.89 8.23
N SER A 189 11.76 -13.59 9.46
CA SER A 189 12.55 -13.83 10.66
C SER A 189 12.21 -15.18 11.28
N PHE A 190 13.16 -15.76 12.03
CA PHE A 190 12.97 -17.07 12.65
C PHE A 190 13.34 -17.04 14.12
N GLU A 191 12.49 -17.59 14.97
CA GLU A 191 12.75 -17.77 16.38
C GLU A 191 13.98 -18.67 16.59
N GLY A 192 14.94 -18.17 17.39
CA GLY A 192 16.21 -18.88 17.62
C GLY A 192 17.06 -19.08 16.37
N GLY A 193 16.80 -18.36 15.27
CA GLY A 193 17.53 -18.46 14.02
C GLY A 193 17.38 -19.81 13.29
N HIS A 194 16.39 -20.63 13.66
CA HIS A 194 16.16 -21.92 13.02
C HIS A 194 15.11 -21.79 11.91
N ARG A 195 15.54 -21.87 10.66
CA ARG A 195 14.69 -21.76 9.46
C ARG A 195 13.79 -22.98 9.30
N ARG A 196 12.62 -22.92 9.85
CA ARG A 196 11.51 -23.87 9.67
C ARG A 196 10.19 -23.12 9.79
N GLU A 197 9.14 -23.65 9.21
CA GLU A 197 7.82 -23.01 9.17
C GLU A 197 7.26 -22.70 10.56
N THR A 198 7.47 -23.60 11.52
CA THR A 198 7.00 -23.43 12.92
C THR A 198 7.76 -22.38 13.71
N SER A 199 8.91 -21.91 13.22
CA SER A 199 9.75 -20.88 13.87
C SER A 199 9.65 -19.52 13.16
N VAL A 200 8.83 -19.38 12.12
CA VAL A 200 8.65 -18.10 11.45
C VAL A 200 8.01 -17.11 12.42
N LEU A 201 8.69 -15.98 12.64
CA LEU A 201 8.17 -14.86 13.40
C LEU A 201 7.22 -14.01 12.54
N PRO A 202 6.17 -13.43 13.13
CA PRO A 202 5.26 -12.56 12.41
C PRO A 202 5.97 -11.30 11.87
N GLY A 203 5.51 -10.83 10.72
CA GLY A 203 5.97 -9.59 10.12
C GLY A 203 6.97 -9.81 8.97
N PHE A 204 6.60 -9.35 7.79
CA PHE A 204 7.49 -9.22 6.63
C PHE A 204 7.05 -8.00 5.82
N ASN A 205 7.98 -7.40 5.09
CA ASN A 205 7.76 -6.22 4.26
C ASN A 205 8.51 -6.28 2.91
N LEU A 206 8.94 -7.46 2.53
CA LEU A 206 9.63 -7.72 1.27
C LEU A 206 9.02 -8.94 0.59
N LEU A 207 8.45 -8.77 -0.60
CA LEU A 207 8.02 -9.86 -1.47
C LEU A 207 9.21 -10.31 -2.32
N VAL A 208 9.39 -11.62 -2.44
CA VAL A 208 10.46 -12.20 -3.26
C VAL A 208 9.87 -13.19 -4.25
N LEU A 209 10.08 -12.94 -5.53
CA LEU A 209 9.59 -13.73 -6.63
C LEU A 209 10.78 -14.36 -7.37
N ASP A 210 10.75 -15.67 -7.57
CA ASP A 210 11.82 -16.42 -8.26
C ASP A 210 11.33 -16.77 -9.68
N VAL A 211 11.99 -16.26 -10.70
CA VAL A 211 11.64 -16.48 -12.11
C VAL A 211 12.66 -17.41 -12.73
N ASP A 212 12.21 -18.58 -13.18
CA ASP A 212 13.03 -19.58 -13.84
C ASP A 212 12.58 -19.78 -15.28
N ASN A 213 13.45 -19.45 -16.23
CA ASN A 213 13.21 -19.53 -17.67
C ASN A 213 11.92 -18.81 -18.14
N GLY A 214 11.64 -17.68 -17.51
CA GLY A 214 10.44 -16.89 -17.78
C GLY A 214 10.64 -15.73 -18.76
N MET A 215 9.77 -14.72 -18.62
CA MET A 215 9.81 -13.48 -19.36
C MET A 215 11.18 -12.79 -19.27
N ALA A 216 11.58 -12.08 -20.32
CA ALA A 216 12.82 -11.31 -20.32
C ALA A 216 12.85 -10.25 -19.21
N ILE A 217 14.02 -10.00 -18.61
CA ILE A 217 14.18 -9.03 -17.51
C ILE A 217 13.63 -7.65 -17.90
N LYS A 218 13.91 -7.18 -19.13
CA LYS A 218 13.40 -5.89 -19.62
C LYS A 218 11.87 -5.80 -19.59
N SER A 219 11.19 -6.84 -20.02
CA SER A 219 9.72 -6.91 -20.00
C SER A 219 9.17 -6.93 -18.58
N VAL A 220 9.84 -7.63 -17.66
CA VAL A 220 9.47 -7.62 -16.22
C VAL A 220 9.69 -6.25 -15.61
N GLN A 221 10.80 -5.58 -15.93
CA GLN A 221 11.05 -4.20 -15.48
C GLN A 221 9.95 -3.24 -15.99
N GLU A 222 9.47 -3.42 -17.21
CA GLU A 222 8.39 -2.61 -17.77
C GLU A 222 7.05 -2.87 -17.05
N VAL A 223 6.73 -4.14 -16.76
CA VAL A 223 5.54 -4.52 -15.99
C VAL A 223 5.56 -3.91 -14.59
N LEU A 224 6.71 -3.91 -13.93
CA LEU A 224 6.87 -3.47 -12.54
C LEU A 224 7.38 -2.03 -12.40
N LYS A 225 7.51 -1.27 -13.48
CA LYS A 225 8.16 0.05 -13.49
C LYS A 225 7.57 1.08 -12.53
N ASN A 226 6.30 0.92 -12.15
CA ASN A 226 5.62 1.81 -11.22
C ASN A 226 5.97 1.54 -9.75
N TYR A 227 6.72 0.47 -9.47
CA TYR A 227 7.05 0.04 -8.12
C TYR A 227 8.55 -0.06 -7.91
N ASP A 228 8.99 0.25 -6.71
CA ASP A 228 10.35 0.00 -6.28
C ASP A 228 10.64 -1.50 -6.33
N HIS A 229 11.72 -1.90 -7.02
CA HIS A 229 12.15 -3.28 -7.05
C HIS A 229 13.64 -3.42 -7.37
N VAL A 230 14.21 -4.52 -6.89
CA VAL A 230 15.56 -4.95 -7.25
C VAL A 230 15.47 -6.32 -7.91
N ILE A 231 16.17 -6.51 -9.03
CA ILE A 231 16.27 -7.79 -9.73
C ILE A 231 17.71 -8.26 -9.67
N HIS A 232 17.92 -9.50 -9.19
CA HIS A 232 19.21 -10.17 -9.21
C HIS A 232 19.18 -11.38 -10.13
N THR A 233 20.12 -11.49 -11.06
CA THR A 233 20.28 -12.71 -11.85
C THR A 233 20.77 -13.85 -10.96
N THR A 234 20.29 -15.07 -11.20
CA THR A 234 20.71 -16.26 -10.48
C THR A 234 21.83 -17.01 -11.19
N LYS A 235 22.42 -18.01 -10.56
CA LYS A 235 23.49 -18.84 -11.13
C LYS A 235 23.10 -19.51 -12.46
N SER A 236 21.82 -19.80 -12.64
CA SER A 236 21.29 -20.43 -13.87
C SER A 236 20.98 -19.44 -14.98
N HIS A 237 21.13 -18.14 -14.74
CA HIS A 237 20.87 -17.11 -15.75
C HIS A 237 21.88 -17.19 -16.91
N SER A 238 21.38 -17.11 -18.13
CA SER A 238 22.18 -17.05 -19.34
C SER A 238 21.43 -16.31 -20.45
N LYS A 239 22.05 -16.09 -21.60
CA LYS A 239 21.40 -15.46 -22.77
C LYS A 239 20.16 -16.21 -23.27
N THR A 240 20.05 -17.51 -22.99
CA THR A 240 18.94 -18.38 -23.43
C THR A 240 18.05 -18.84 -22.28
N ASN A 241 18.39 -18.49 -21.05
CA ASN A 241 17.63 -18.88 -19.85
C ASN A 241 17.50 -17.69 -18.90
N ASN A 242 16.33 -17.07 -18.87
CA ASN A 242 16.02 -15.95 -17.99
C ASN A 242 15.72 -16.47 -16.57
N SER A 243 16.76 -16.53 -15.71
CA SER A 243 16.61 -16.93 -14.31
C SER A 243 17.08 -15.81 -13.40
N PHE A 244 16.15 -15.26 -12.62
CA PHE A 244 16.41 -14.11 -11.75
C PHE A 244 15.40 -14.04 -10.59
N ARG A 245 15.71 -13.26 -9.58
CA ARG A 245 14.84 -12.93 -8.46
C ARG A 245 14.44 -11.49 -8.49
N ILE A 246 13.20 -11.24 -8.13
CA ILE A 246 12.63 -9.91 -8.00
C ILE A 246 12.34 -9.69 -6.52
N LEU A 247 12.91 -8.64 -5.95
CA LEU A 247 12.70 -8.18 -4.58
C LEU A 247 11.85 -6.93 -4.65
N ILE A 248 10.66 -6.98 -4.06
CA ILE A 248 9.67 -5.90 -4.14
C ILE A 248 9.25 -5.53 -2.72
N PRO A 249 9.61 -4.33 -2.21
CA PRO A 249 9.12 -3.86 -0.94
C PRO A 249 7.60 -3.65 -0.98
N THR A 250 6.91 -4.12 0.07
CA THR A 250 5.47 -3.94 0.23
C THR A 250 5.15 -2.65 0.97
N ASN A 251 4.00 -2.02 0.69
CA ASN A 251 3.61 -0.77 1.34
C ASN A 251 3.27 -0.92 2.84
N TYR A 252 3.02 -2.15 3.31
CA TYR A 252 2.77 -2.46 4.71
C TYR A 252 3.62 -3.63 5.19
N ILE A 253 3.93 -3.65 6.49
CA ILE A 253 4.42 -4.84 7.19
C ILE A 253 3.22 -5.76 7.41
N LEU A 254 3.29 -6.99 6.91
CA LEU A 254 2.19 -7.95 6.96
C LEU A 254 2.45 -9.05 7.99
N TYR A 255 1.41 -9.40 8.76
CA TYR A 255 1.42 -10.41 9.82
C TYR A 255 0.54 -11.61 9.43
N LEU A 256 0.85 -12.21 8.28
CA LEU A 256 0.08 -13.33 7.73
C LEU A 256 0.56 -14.67 8.33
N ASP A 257 -0.38 -15.53 8.68
CA ASP A 257 -0.07 -16.91 9.03
C ASP A 257 0.37 -17.72 7.80
N LYS A 258 0.63 -19.01 7.96
CA LYS A 258 1.12 -19.88 6.87
C LYS A 258 0.12 -19.98 5.71
N GLU A 259 -1.15 -20.17 5.98
CA GLU A 259 -2.18 -20.36 4.97
C GLU A 259 -2.58 -19.02 4.34
N GLU A 260 -2.62 -17.96 5.12
CA GLU A 260 -2.83 -16.60 4.62
C GLU A 260 -1.70 -16.16 3.70
N TYR A 261 -0.43 -16.38 4.09
CA TYR A 261 0.72 -16.04 3.26
C TYR A 261 0.72 -16.79 1.93
N LYS A 262 0.42 -18.09 1.97
CA LYS A 262 0.29 -18.90 0.77
C LYS A 262 -0.79 -18.36 -0.17
N LYS A 263 -1.97 -18.03 0.36
CA LYS A 263 -3.05 -17.43 -0.42
C LYS A 263 -2.66 -16.05 -0.94
N PHE A 264 -2.04 -15.21 -0.11
CA PHE A 264 -1.57 -13.88 -0.47
C PHE A 264 -0.61 -13.93 -1.67
N VAL A 265 0.43 -14.75 -1.60
CA VAL A 265 1.38 -14.88 -2.72
C VAL A 265 0.68 -15.45 -3.96
N ASN A 266 -0.15 -16.49 -3.81
CA ASN A 266 -0.90 -17.03 -4.95
C ASN A 266 -1.81 -15.99 -5.61
N ASN A 267 -2.47 -15.13 -4.82
CA ASN A 267 -3.29 -14.03 -5.34
C ASN A 267 -2.47 -13.04 -6.19
N ILE A 268 -1.20 -12.83 -5.84
CA ILE A 268 -0.27 -12.01 -6.63
C ILE A 268 0.13 -12.76 -7.91
N LEU A 269 0.50 -14.06 -7.80
CA LEU A 269 0.91 -14.87 -8.94
C LEU A 269 -0.19 -15.02 -9.99
N GLU A 270 -1.47 -15.02 -9.58
CA GLU A 270 -2.62 -15.08 -10.48
C GLU A 270 -2.73 -13.86 -11.41
N VAL A 271 -2.29 -12.69 -10.96
CA VAL A 271 -2.39 -11.45 -11.74
C VAL A 271 -1.11 -11.09 -12.47
N LEU A 272 0.04 -11.62 -12.06
CA LEU A 272 1.30 -11.36 -12.73
C LEU A 272 1.26 -11.91 -14.16
N PRO A 273 1.66 -11.12 -15.19
CA PRO A 273 1.65 -11.53 -16.58
C PRO A 273 2.83 -12.43 -16.97
N PHE A 274 3.62 -12.87 -15.99
CA PHE A 274 4.76 -13.78 -16.17
C PHE A 274 4.76 -14.89 -15.12
N GLU A 275 5.38 -15.99 -15.47
CA GLU A 275 5.46 -17.14 -14.57
C GLU A 275 6.53 -16.95 -13.49
N VAL A 276 6.18 -17.38 -12.29
CA VAL A 276 7.03 -17.33 -11.09
C VAL A 276 7.01 -18.72 -10.43
N ASP A 277 8.13 -19.14 -9.86
CA ASP A 277 8.18 -20.39 -9.08
C ASP A 277 7.17 -20.31 -7.92
N THR A 278 6.20 -21.22 -7.95
CA THR A 278 5.15 -21.30 -6.94
C THR A 278 5.67 -21.55 -5.53
N SER A 279 6.88 -22.08 -5.36
CA SER A 279 7.50 -22.23 -4.04
C SER A 279 7.81 -20.89 -3.34
N SER A 280 7.71 -19.77 -4.04
CA SER A 280 7.74 -18.41 -3.44
C SER A 280 6.61 -18.17 -2.43
N ASN A 281 5.56 -19.00 -2.42
CA ASN A 281 4.47 -18.94 -1.46
C ASN A 281 4.74 -19.62 -0.10
N GLN A 282 6.00 -19.98 0.18
CA GLN A 282 6.43 -20.58 1.45
C GLN A 282 7.19 -19.56 2.30
N ARG A 283 6.74 -19.26 3.52
CA ARG A 283 7.41 -18.33 4.43
C ARG A 283 8.84 -18.72 4.79
N SER A 284 9.15 -20.01 4.79
CA SER A 284 10.48 -20.55 5.07
C SER A 284 11.31 -20.83 3.79
N LYS A 285 10.88 -20.33 2.62
CA LYS A 285 11.68 -20.37 1.39
C LYS A 285 13.00 -19.67 1.62
N LYS A 286 14.09 -20.30 1.25
CA LYS A 286 15.43 -19.72 1.28
C LYS A 286 15.93 -19.47 -0.13
N TRP A 287 16.75 -18.47 -0.25
CA TRP A 287 17.51 -18.17 -1.45
C TRP A 287 19.02 -18.20 -1.13
N LEU A 288 19.82 -18.51 -2.12
CA LEU A 288 21.26 -18.44 -2.04
C LEU A 288 21.73 -17.13 -2.69
N THR A 289 22.59 -16.38 -2.03
CA THR A 289 23.24 -15.23 -2.64
C THR A 289 24.15 -15.68 -3.79
N HIS A 290 24.18 -14.88 -4.85
CA HIS A 290 24.97 -15.16 -6.04
C HIS A 290 25.47 -13.86 -6.64
N GLU A 291 26.74 -13.77 -6.93
CA GLU A 291 27.35 -12.66 -7.65
C GLU A 291 26.85 -12.67 -9.10
N GLY A 292 26.09 -11.65 -9.47
CA GLY A 292 25.40 -11.58 -10.74
C GLY A 292 25.10 -10.14 -11.16
N THR A 293 24.27 -9.97 -12.18
CA THR A 293 23.83 -8.64 -12.60
C THR A 293 22.64 -8.19 -11.77
N THR A 294 22.71 -6.98 -11.24
CA THR A 294 21.66 -6.34 -10.46
C THR A 294 21.01 -5.22 -11.28
N TYR A 295 19.70 -5.15 -11.25
CA TYR A 295 18.89 -4.09 -11.84
C TYR A 295 18.03 -3.46 -10.76
N VAL A 296 18.03 -2.13 -10.67
CA VAL A 296 17.28 -1.37 -9.67
C VAL A 296 16.27 -0.46 -10.35
N ASN A 297 15.05 -0.44 -9.83
CA ASN A 297 14.04 0.53 -10.14
C ASN A 297 13.65 1.24 -8.84
N ASP A 298 14.04 2.49 -8.70
CA ASP A 298 13.79 3.34 -7.54
C ASP A 298 12.91 4.53 -7.97
N VAL A 299 11.61 4.37 -7.79
CA VAL A 299 10.60 5.40 -8.14
C VAL A 299 9.92 5.97 -6.91
N GLY A 300 10.25 5.49 -5.72
CA GLY A 300 9.68 5.91 -4.44
C GLY A 300 8.27 5.40 -4.19
N ASN A 301 7.84 4.32 -4.86
CA ASN A 301 6.50 3.76 -4.76
C ASN A 301 6.56 2.28 -4.40
N LEU A 302 6.04 1.93 -3.21
CA LEU A 302 6.01 0.57 -2.70
C LEU A 302 4.83 -0.21 -3.29
N PHE A 303 4.95 -1.53 -3.36
CA PHE A 303 3.90 -2.40 -3.92
C PHE A 303 2.66 -2.42 -3.03
N ASP A 304 1.50 -2.05 -3.59
CA ASP A 304 0.22 -2.09 -2.85
C ASP A 304 -0.27 -3.53 -2.66
N VAL A 305 -0.25 -3.98 -1.41
CA VAL A 305 -0.63 -5.36 -1.04
C VAL A 305 -2.11 -5.52 -0.70
N LEU A 306 -2.85 -4.43 -0.50
CA LEU A 306 -4.25 -4.49 -0.02
C LEU A 306 -5.16 -5.36 -0.90
N PRO A 307 -5.07 -5.34 -2.24
CA PRO A 307 -5.92 -6.18 -3.10
C PRO A 307 -5.63 -7.69 -2.99
N TYR A 308 -4.50 -8.07 -2.40
CA TYR A 308 -4.03 -9.46 -2.36
C TYR A 308 -4.18 -10.12 -1.00
N ILE A 309 -4.48 -9.34 0.06
CA ILE A 309 -4.69 -9.88 1.41
C ILE A 309 -5.98 -10.69 1.45
N PRO A 310 -5.94 -12.00 1.81
CA PRO A 310 -7.11 -12.86 1.82
C PRO A 310 -8.24 -12.33 2.71
N GLN A 311 -9.49 -12.70 2.40
CA GLN A 311 -10.68 -12.39 3.19
C GLN A 311 -10.99 -10.90 3.35
N THR A 312 -10.40 -10.03 2.54
CA THR A 312 -10.70 -8.60 2.49
C THR A 312 -11.63 -8.25 1.33
N THR A 313 -12.43 -7.21 1.48
CA THR A 313 -13.34 -6.73 0.42
C THR A 313 -12.57 -6.38 -0.86
N LYS A 314 -11.37 -5.80 -0.76
CA LYS A 314 -10.54 -5.49 -1.93
C LYS A 314 -10.10 -6.75 -2.67
N ASN A 315 -9.74 -7.82 -1.94
CA ASN A 315 -9.39 -9.09 -2.57
C ASN A 315 -10.59 -9.74 -3.26
N GLU A 316 -11.78 -9.71 -2.65
CA GLU A 316 -13.01 -10.22 -3.26
C GLU A 316 -13.36 -9.44 -4.53
N GLN A 317 -13.25 -8.11 -4.53
CA GLN A 317 -13.44 -7.28 -5.71
C GLN A 317 -12.46 -7.66 -6.83
N ARG A 318 -11.18 -7.84 -6.51
CA ARG A 318 -10.17 -8.30 -7.47
C ARG A 318 -10.55 -9.64 -8.10
N ILE A 319 -10.93 -10.62 -7.28
CA ILE A 319 -11.32 -11.96 -7.76
C ILE A 319 -12.54 -11.85 -8.69
N THR A 320 -13.54 -11.08 -8.32
CA THR A 320 -14.74 -10.86 -9.15
C THR A 320 -14.36 -10.24 -10.49
N THR A 321 -13.52 -9.21 -10.49
CA THR A 321 -13.06 -8.56 -11.73
C THR A 321 -12.31 -9.54 -12.64
N LEU A 322 -11.47 -10.41 -12.08
CA LEU A 322 -10.75 -11.43 -12.85
C LEU A 322 -11.68 -12.50 -13.44
N MET A 323 -12.71 -12.91 -12.70
CA MET A 323 -13.68 -13.92 -13.17
C MET A 323 -14.60 -13.38 -14.29
N ASP A 324 -14.90 -12.09 -14.26
CA ASP A 324 -15.77 -11.43 -15.24
C ASP A 324 -15.02 -11.01 -16.52
N SER A 325 -13.70 -11.15 -16.54
CA SER A 325 -12.86 -10.71 -17.67
C SER A 325 -12.34 -11.89 -18.50
N ASP A 326 -12.71 -11.91 -19.78
CA ASP A 326 -12.09 -12.76 -20.85
C ASP A 326 -10.73 -12.17 -21.28
N MET A 327 -9.99 -11.58 -20.36
CA MET A 327 -8.76 -10.83 -20.64
C MET A 327 -7.51 -11.66 -20.35
N ASP A 328 -6.47 -11.46 -21.18
CA ASP A 328 -5.12 -11.93 -20.89
C ASP A 328 -4.60 -11.28 -19.58
N ARG A 329 -3.77 -12.00 -18.82
CA ARG A 329 -3.18 -11.53 -17.54
C ARG A 329 -2.43 -10.21 -17.69
N LEU A 330 -1.73 -10.01 -18.81
CA LEU A 330 -1.01 -8.78 -19.09
C LEU A 330 -1.96 -7.60 -19.30
N GLU A 331 -3.05 -7.80 -20.05
CA GLU A 331 -4.08 -6.78 -20.25
C GLU A 331 -4.74 -6.41 -18.92
N ALA A 332 -5.13 -7.42 -18.12
CA ALA A 332 -5.74 -7.20 -16.80
C ALA A 332 -4.80 -6.45 -15.85
N TRP A 333 -3.51 -6.78 -15.83
CA TRP A 333 -2.50 -6.07 -15.05
C TRP A 333 -2.41 -4.61 -15.45
N LEU A 334 -2.31 -4.33 -16.74
CA LEU A 334 -2.17 -2.97 -17.26
C LEU A 334 -3.41 -2.12 -16.98
N ILE A 335 -4.62 -2.68 -17.15
CA ILE A 335 -5.88 -1.98 -16.85
C ILE A 335 -5.95 -1.62 -15.37
N ASN A 336 -5.62 -2.55 -14.47
CA ASN A 336 -5.63 -2.30 -13.02
C ASN A 336 -4.60 -1.26 -12.57
N ASN A 337 -3.55 -1.03 -13.36
CA ASN A 337 -2.50 -0.04 -13.08
C ASN A 337 -2.64 1.22 -13.97
N THR A 338 -3.77 1.38 -14.68
CA THR A 338 -4.04 2.56 -15.50
C THR A 338 -4.90 3.55 -14.71
N GLU A 339 -4.39 4.77 -14.58
CA GLU A 339 -5.06 5.91 -13.95
C GLU A 339 -5.19 7.07 -14.93
N ASP A 340 -6.01 8.06 -14.59
CA ASP A 340 -6.11 9.30 -15.35
C ASP A 340 -4.73 9.97 -15.44
N GLY A 341 -4.25 10.16 -16.69
CA GLY A 341 -2.97 10.80 -16.99
C GLY A 341 -1.81 9.84 -17.34
N ASN A 342 -1.94 8.51 -17.12
CA ASN A 342 -0.89 7.55 -17.50
C ASN A 342 -1.28 6.60 -18.66
N ARG A 343 -2.49 6.72 -19.23
CA ARG A 343 -3.04 5.84 -20.28
C ARG A 343 -2.12 5.64 -21.47
N ASN A 344 -1.64 6.74 -22.04
CA ASN A 344 -0.69 6.70 -23.18
C ASN A 344 0.56 5.90 -22.82
N THR A 345 1.08 6.10 -21.60
CA THR A 345 2.25 5.40 -21.11
C THR A 345 1.99 3.90 -20.96
N GLN A 346 0.83 3.51 -20.41
CA GLN A 346 0.48 2.10 -20.24
C GLN A 346 0.27 1.38 -21.58
N LEU A 347 -0.41 2.01 -22.53
CA LEU A 347 -0.56 1.47 -23.89
C LEU A 347 0.78 1.36 -24.63
N TYR A 348 1.68 2.34 -24.45
CA TYR A 348 3.04 2.27 -24.99
C TYR A 348 3.84 1.12 -24.38
N ASN A 349 3.74 0.92 -23.07
CA ASN A 349 4.40 -0.20 -22.39
C ASN A 349 3.90 -1.55 -22.88
N TYR A 350 2.58 -1.67 -23.02
CA TYR A 350 1.97 -2.87 -23.59
C TYR A 350 2.54 -3.17 -24.99
N ALA A 351 2.59 -2.15 -25.84
CA ALA A 351 3.14 -2.27 -27.18
C ALA A 351 4.64 -2.66 -27.18
N CYS A 352 5.44 -2.13 -26.23
CA CYS A 352 6.84 -2.53 -26.07
C CYS A 352 6.98 -3.99 -25.63
N ILE A 353 6.19 -4.45 -24.68
CA ILE A 353 6.20 -5.85 -24.23
C ILE A 353 5.84 -6.81 -25.39
N LEU A 354 4.83 -6.46 -26.17
CA LEU A 354 4.44 -7.25 -27.35
C LEU A 354 5.57 -7.30 -28.40
N LEU A 355 6.23 -6.17 -28.62
CA LEU A 355 7.38 -6.09 -29.53
C LEU A 355 8.55 -6.96 -29.05
N ASP A 356 8.91 -6.86 -27.76
CA ASP A 356 9.98 -7.67 -27.14
C ASP A 356 9.67 -9.18 -27.18
N ASN A 357 8.39 -9.55 -27.24
CA ASN A 357 7.93 -10.93 -27.42
C ASN A 357 7.87 -11.36 -28.91
N GLY A 358 8.28 -10.50 -29.83
CA GLY A 358 8.37 -10.82 -31.28
C GLY A 358 7.05 -10.72 -32.04
N GLU A 359 6.04 -10.04 -31.50
CA GLU A 359 4.77 -9.80 -32.17
C GLU A 359 4.94 -8.86 -33.39
N SER A 360 4.16 -9.08 -34.43
CA SER A 360 4.20 -8.19 -35.60
C SER A 360 3.58 -6.82 -35.28
N TYR A 361 4.04 -5.77 -36.00
CA TYR A 361 3.45 -4.42 -35.82
C TYR A 361 1.93 -4.40 -36.02
N VAL A 362 1.39 -5.21 -36.93
CA VAL A 362 -0.05 -5.30 -37.19
C VAL A 362 -0.78 -5.91 -36.00
N ASP A 363 -0.21 -6.97 -35.40
CA ASP A 363 -0.77 -7.61 -34.21
C ASP A 363 -0.68 -6.69 -33.01
N ILE A 364 0.46 -6.00 -32.82
CA ILE A 364 0.64 -4.99 -31.76
C ILE A 364 -0.44 -3.91 -31.87
N ARG A 365 -0.64 -3.34 -33.08
CA ARG A 365 -1.68 -2.33 -33.30
C ARG A 365 -3.07 -2.83 -32.90
N ASN A 366 -3.44 -4.02 -33.35
CA ASN A 366 -4.74 -4.60 -33.05
C ASN A 366 -4.95 -4.82 -31.55
N LYS A 367 -3.94 -5.36 -30.87
CA LYS A 367 -3.98 -5.62 -29.43
C LYS A 367 -4.02 -4.32 -28.61
N VAL A 368 -3.24 -3.29 -29.00
CA VAL A 368 -3.26 -1.97 -28.35
C VAL A 368 -4.63 -1.30 -28.48
N MET A 369 -5.22 -1.35 -29.68
CA MET A 369 -6.59 -0.80 -29.89
C MET A 369 -7.64 -1.56 -29.08
N SER A 370 -7.52 -2.88 -29.01
CA SER A 370 -8.39 -3.73 -28.17
C SER A 370 -8.26 -3.39 -26.69
N LEU A 371 -7.04 -3.26 -26.18
CA LEU A 371 -6.79 -2.88 -24.78
C LEU A 371 -7.37 -1.49 -24.48
N ASN A 372 -7.11 -0.51 -25.37
CA ASN A 372 -7.66 0.84 -25.22
C ASN A 372 -9.19 0.86 -25.11
N SER A 373 -9.89 0.05 -25.90
CA SER A 373 -11.35 -0.02 -25.87
C SER A 373 -11.90 -0.59 -24.53
N LYS A 374 -11.07 -1.28 -23.74
CA LYS A 374 -11.41 -1.83 -22.43
C LYS A 374 -11.13 -0.86 -21.28
N LEU A 375 -10.41 0.25 -21.53
CA LEU A 375 -10.18 1.30 -20.54
C LEU A 375 -11.46 2.08 -20.26
N SER A 376 -11.66 2.49 -19.02
CA SER A 376 -12.82 3.28 -18.58
C SER A 376 -12.93 4.63 -19.31
N ASP A 377 -11.79 5.20 -19.70
CA ASP A 377 -11.69 6.43 -20.48
C ASP A 377 -10.66 6.20 -21.60
N SER A 378 -11.15 5.72 -22.75
CA SER A 378 -10.32 5.34 -23.90
C SER A 378 -9.78 6.57 -24.63
N LEU A 379 -8.54 6.46 -25.15
CA LEU A 379 -7.95 7.46 -26.03
C LEU A 379 -8.54 7.36 -27.44
N SER A 380 -8.49 8.46 -28.21
CA SER A 380 -8.87 8.41 -29.60
C SER A 380 -7.86 7.58 -30.43
N GLU A 381 -8.35 6.93 -31.50
CA GLU A 381 -7.46 6.18 -32.41
C GLU A 381 -6.36 7.07 -32.99
N GLU A 382 -6.69 8.31 -33.33
CA GLU A 382 -5.72 9.29 -33.87
C GLU A 382 -4.62 9.60 -32.84
N GLU A 383 -4.94 9.71 -31.56
CA GLU A 383 -3.96 9.92 -30.50
C GLU A 383 -3.04 8.72 -30.35
N ILE A 384 -3.58 7.49 -30.35
CA ILE A 384 -2.79 6.26 -30.25
C ILE A 384 -1.85 6.11 -31.46
N ASP A 385 -2.34 6.35 -32.67
CA ASP A 385 -1.55 6.28 -33.88
C ASP A 385 -0.40 7.30 -33.87
N ASN A 386 -0.67 8.53 -33.38
CA ASN A 386 0.33 9.61 -33.36
C ASN A 386 1.32 9.53 -32.19
N THR A 387 1.02 8.81 -31.13
CA THR A 387 1.86 8.72 -29.93
C THR A 387 2.47 7.32 -29.78
N VAL A 388 1.65 6.34 -29.40
CA VAL A 388 2.07 4.98 -29.08
C VAL A 388 2.64 4.27 -30.32
N LEU A 389 1.82 4.15 -31.35
CA LEU A 389 2.17 3.35 -32.53
C LEU A 389 3.26 3.99 -33.39
N ARG A 390 3.31 5.32 -33.45
CA ARG A 390 4.42 6.02 -34.09
C ARG A 390 5.74 5.72 -33.40
N SER A 391 5.77 5.70 -32.06
CA SER A 391 6.98 5.39 -31.30
C SER A 391 7.43 3.94 -31.51
N ILE A 392 6.48 2.99 -31.57
CA ILE A 392 6.75 1.57 -31.84
C ILE A 392 7.27 1.39 -33.27
N SER A 393 6.64 2.03 -34.26
CA SER A 393 7.11 1.93 -35.67
C SER A 393 8.54 2.41 -35.82
N THR A 394 8.93 3.45 -35.07
CA THR A 394 10.32 3.95 -35.06
C THR A 394 11.31 2.93 -34.48
N LYS A 395 10.90 2.23 -33.39
CA LYS A 395 11.72 1.17 -32.79
C LYS A 395 11.90 -0.03 -33.72
N VAL A 396 10.83 -0.49 -34.35
CA VAL A 396 10.88 -1.60 -35.36
C VAL A 396 11.80 -1.31 -36.54
N LEU A 397 11.91 -0.03 -36.94
CA LEU A 397 12.80 0.37 -38.02
C LEU A 397 14.27 0.51 -37.60
N MET A 398 14.56 0.54 -36.31
CA MET A 398 15.91 0.66 -35.74
C MET A 398 16.52 -0.70 -35.32
N GLU A 399 15.73 -1.76 -35.22
CA GLU A 399 16.17 -3.16 -35.05
C GLU A 399 16.37 -3.85 -36.40
#